data_f404ebc75df2aa1e89423c7f7a40ff82
#
_entry.id   f404ebc75df2aa1e89423c7f7a40ff82
#
_cell.length_a   1.000
_cell.length_b   1.000
_cell.length_c   1.000
_cell.angle_alpha   90.00
_cell.angle_beta   90.00
_cell.angle_gamma   90.00
#
_symmetry.space_group_name_H-M   'P 1'
#
loop_
_entity.id
_entity.type
_entity.pdbx_description
1 polymer ?
#
loop_
_entity_poly.entity_id
_entity_poly.type
_entity_poly.pdbx_seq_one_letter_code
_entity_poly.pdbx_strand_id
1 'polypeptide(L)'
;MGTPVVEKIGKLIEVVKENLSTVDDESANMFIKALFRTMGEGKIFVVGAGRSGLVAKAFAMRLLHVGFQVYVVGETVTPSMRSGDLLIAVSGSGETKFPVTAAQVAKSVGAHVXAITSYPNSTLGKIADFVVRIGGRVLPEDEXXDYFTRQILGIHEPLTPLGTLFELSAMIXLDALISEIVELMGKSEEDLARRHANIE
;
A
#
# COMPACT_ATOMS: atom_id res chain seq x y z
N MET A 1 -17.78 33.47 -8.73
CA MET A 1 -18.02 32.03 -8.54
C MET A 1 -16.68 31.32 -8.53
N GLY A 2 -16.30 30.69 -7.41
CA GLY A 2 -15.12 29.84 -7.37
C GLY A 2 -15.35 28.62 -8.24
N THR A 3 -14.28 28.08 -8.86
CA THR A 3 -14.42 26.86 -9.65
C THR A 3 -14.70 25.68 -8.71
N PRO A 4 -15.72 24.85 -9.01
CA PRO A 4 -16.01 23.67 -8.17
C PRO A 4 -14.82 22.73 -8.00
N VAL A 5 -13.93 22.66 -8.98
CA VAL A 5 -12.73 21.83 -8.93
C VAL A 5 -11.76 22.30 -7.84
N VAL A 6 -11.52 23.62 -7.75
CA VAL A 6 -10.62 24.19 -6.72
C VAL A 6 -11.14 23.88 -5.32
N GLU A 7 -12.43 24.02 -5.11
CA GLU A 7 -13.07 23.68 -3.84
C GLU A 7 -12.90 22.20 -3.50
N LYS A 8 -13.09 21.33 -4.48
CA LYS A 8 -12.93 19.87 -4.32
C LYS A 8 -11.49 19.49 -3.97
N ILE A 9 -10.49 20.15 -4.59
CA ILE A 9 -9.08 19.93 -4.25
C ILE A 9 -8.87 20.21 -2.76
N GLY A 10 -9.35 21.35 -2.27
CA GLY A 10 -9.21 21.69 -0.86
C GLY A 10 -9.84 20.65 0.07
N LYS A 11 -11.06 20.20 -0.26
CA LYS A 11 -11.76 19.19 0.54
C LYS A 11 -11.00 17.86 0.55
N LEU A 12 -10.47 17.42 -0.61
CA LEU A 12 -9.70 16.18 -0.70
C LEU A 12 -8.45 16.23 0.20
N ILE A 13 -7.73 17.35 0.16
CA ILE A 13 -6.52 17.53 0.98
C ILE A 13 -6.86 17.43 2.47
N GLU A 14 -7.94 18.12 2.90
CA GLU A 14 -8.37 18.11 4.30
C GLU A 14 -8.74 16.71 4.79
N VAL A 15 -9.50 15.95 3.98
CA VAL A 15 -9.93 14.61 4.38
C VAL A 15 -8.74 13.64 4.38
N VAL A 16 -7.82 13.77 3.42
CA VAL A 16 -6.59 12.95 3.43
C VAL A 16 -5.79 13.22 4.70
N LYS A 17 -5.63 14.48 5.08
CA LYS A 17 -4.94 14.86 6.33
C LYS A 17 -5.61 14.21 7.55
N GLU A 18 -6.94 14.24 7.61
CA GLU A 18 -7.69 13.61 8.68
C GLU A 18 -7.49 12.09 8.70
N ASN A 19 -7.55 11.43 7.54
CA ASN A 19 -7.35 9.99 7.43
C ASN A 19 -5.95 9.57 7.90
N LEU A 20 -4.95 10.38 7.60
CA LEU A 20 -3.57 10.10 7.97
C LEU A 20 -3.26 10.39 9.44
N SER A 21 -4.15 11.11 10.15
CA SER A 21 -3.98 11.35 11.58
C SER A 21 -4.07 10.05 12.40
N THR A 22 -4.56 8.95 11.80
CA THR A 22 -4.58 7.63 12.45
C THR A 22 -3.22 6.91 12.40
N VAL A 23 -2.28 7.42 11.61
CA VAL A 23 -0.94 6.84 11.49
C VAL A 23 -0.06 7.43 12.60
N ASP A 24 0.58 6.58 13.36
CA ASP A 24 1.51 7.00 14.42
C ASP A 24 2.95 6.59 14.09
N ASP A 25 3.89 7.23 14.75
CA ASP A 25 5.32 6.98 14.54
C ASP A 25 5.72 5.56 14.90
N GLU A 26 5.04 4.92 15.85
CA GLU A 26 5.34 3.54 16.22
C GLU A 26 5.05 2.59 15.07
N SER A 27 3.86 2.69 14.48
CA SER A 27 3.46 1.89 13.32
C SER A 27 4.39 2.14 12.12
N ALA A 28 4.72 3.40 11.87
CA ALA A 28 5.63 3.78 10.79
C ALA A 28 7.03 3.17 11.01
N ASN A 29 7.55 3.26 12.23
CA ASN A 29 8.86 2.70 12.57
C ASN A 29 8.87 1.17 12.46
N MET A 30 7.80 0.50 12.87
CA MET A 30 7.68 -0.95 12.70
C MET A 30 7.72 -1.35 11.23
N PHE A 31 7.03 -0.59 10.38
CA PHE A 31 7.03 -0.81 8.94
C PHE A 31 8.44 -0.66 8.38
N ILE A 32 9.13 0.44 8.72
CA ILE A 32 10.50 0.70 8.26
C ILE A 32 11.46 -0.42 8.71
N LYS A 33 11.35 -0.86 9.97
CA LYS A 33 12.17 -1.97 10.48
C LYS A 33 11.92 -3.26 9.69
N ALA A 34 10.66 -3.53 9.34
CA ALA A 34 10.33 -4.71 8.54
C ALA A 34 10.99 -4.66 7.15
N LEU A 35 11.00 -3.47 6.53
CA LEU A 35 11.69 -3.27 5.25
C LEU A 35 13.20 -3.54 5.41
N PHE A 36 13.83 -2.93 6.42
CA PHE A 36 15.27 -3.10 6.62
C PHE A 36 15.67 -4.55 6.91
N ARG A 37 14.79 -5.36 7.52
CA ARG A 37 15.06 -6.78 7.73
C ARG A 37 15.22 -7.57 6.44
N THR A 38 14.68 -7.09 5.32
CA THR A 38 14.84 -7.75 4.02
C THR A 38 16.16 -7.40 3.34
N MET A 39 16.88 -6.40 3.84
CA MET A 39 18.13 -5.99 3.19
C MET A 39 19.16 -7.11 3.22
N GLY A 40 19.80 -7.33 2.08
CA GLY A 40 20.76 -8.41 1.90
C GLY A 40 20.16 -9.54 1.08
N GLU A 41 19.46 -10.46 1.72
CA GLU A 41 18.97 -11.68 1.05
C GLU A 41 17.46 -11.73 0.87
N GLY A 42 16.71 -10.94 1.63
CA GLY A 42 15.25 -10.94 1.57
C GLY A 42 14.71 -10.14 0.38
N LYS A 43 13.49 -10.47 0.00
CA LYS A 43 12.77 -9.77 -1.07
C LYS A 43 11.51 -9.14 -0.50
N ILE A 44 11.10 -8.05 -1.12
CA ILE A 44 9.83 -7.39 -0.82
C ILE A 44 8.88 -7.68 -1.98
N PHE A 45 7.67 -8.08 -1.66
CA PHE A 45 6.60 -8.24 -2.65
C PHE A 45 5.49 -7.26 -2.31
N VAL A 46 4.92 -6.60 -3.31
CA VAL A 46 3.80 -5.71 -3.10
C VAL A 46 2.57 -6.25 -3.81
N VAL A 47 1.38 -6.03 -3.23
CA VAL A 47 0.13 -6.49 -3.83
C VAL A 47 -1.02 -5.52 -3.49
N GLY A 48 -1.91 -5.36 -4.44
CA GLY A 48 -3.16 -4.62 -4.31
C GLY A 48 -4.00 -4.89 -5.54
N ALA A 49 -5.27 -4.49 -5.51
CA ALA A 49 -6.15 -4.60 -6.66
C ALA A 49 -6.64 -3.21 -7.06
N GLY A 50 -6.86 -3.00 -8.36
CA GLY A 50 -7.34 -1.71 -8.87
C GLY A 50 -6.42 -0.56 -8.48
N ARG A 51 -7.00 0.56 -8.01
CA ARG A 51 -6.23 1.75 -7.60
C ARG A 51 -5.23 1.44 -6.48
N SER A 52 -5.59 0.57 -5.53
CA SER A 52 -4.66 0.13 -4.48
C SER A 52 -3.46 -0.60 -5.08
N GLY A 53 -3.66 -1.36 -6.15
CA GLY A 53 -2.58 -2.02 -6.88
C GLY A 53 -1.64 -1.00 -7.54
N LEU A 54 -2.18 0.09 -8.09
CA LEU A 54 -1.37 1.16 -8.67
C LEU A 54 -0.54 1.86 -7.59
N VAL A 55 -1.13 2.10 -6.42
CA VAL A 55 -0.40 2.66 -5.27
C VAL A 55 0.72 1.72 -4.85
N ALA A 56 0.45 0.41 -4.75
CA ALA A 56 1.46 -0.59 -4.40
C ALA A 56 2.62 -0.57 -5.40
N LYS A 57 2.32 -0.48 -6.70
CA LYS A 57 3.35 -0.40 -7.76
C LYS A 57 4.18 0.88 -7.67
N ALA A 58 3.53 2.02 -7.38
CA ALA A 58 4.26 3.29 -7.19
C ALA A 58 5.25 3.17 -6.02
N PHE A 59 4.83 2.55 -4.92
CA PHE A 59 5.72 2.31 -3.78
C PHE A 59 6.86 1.35 -4.15
N ALA A 60 6.56 0.28 -4.89
CA ALA A 60 7.58 -0.67 -5.34
C ALA A 60 8.67 0.03 -6.16
N MET A 61 8.28 0.94 -7.04
CA MET A 61 9.23 1.73 -7.84
C MET A 61 10.17 2.51 -6.93
N ARG A 62 9.64 3.19 -5.92
CA ARG A 62 10.46 3.96 -4.97
C ARG A 62 11.39 3.04 -4.15
N LEU A 63 10.89 1.89 -3.70
CA LEU A 63 11.72 0.91 -2.99
C LEU A 63 12.89 0.43 -3.86
N LEU A 64 12.63 0.19 -5.15
CA LEU A 64 13.68 -0.18 -6.10
C LEU A 64 14.75 0.93 -6.18
N HIS A 65 14.32 2.19 -6.29
CA HIS A 65 15.26 3.34 -6.38
C HIS A 65 16.12 3.43 -5.12
N VAL A 66 15.55 3.13 -3.96
CA VAL A 66 16.29 3.16 -2.68
C VAL A 66 17.26 1.99 -2.55
N GLY A 67 17.03 0.89 -3.28
CA GLY A 67 17.97 -0.24 -3.33
C GLY A 67 17.43 -1.57 -2.83
N PHE A 68 16.15 -1.67 -2.53
CA PHE A 68 15.54 -2.93 -2.11
C PHE A 68 15.31 -3.86 -3.31
N GLN A 69 15.32 -5.16 -3.05
CA GLN A 69 14.85 -6.15 -4.02
C GLN A 69 13.33 -6.21 -3.91
N VAL A 70 12.62 -5.66 -4.89
CA VAL A 70 11.17 -5.54 -4.82
C VAL A 70 10.49 -6.10 -6.08
N TYR A 71 9.36 -6.75 -5.88
CA TYR A 71 8.59 -7.40 -6.93
C TYR A 71 7.10 -7.14 -6.74
N VAL A 72 6.34 -7.22 -7.82
CA VAL A 72 4.89 -7.01 -7.79
C VAL A 72 4.20 -8.35 -8.01
N VAL A 73 3.35 -8.75 -7.06
CA VAL A 73 2.60 -10.01 -7.17
C VAL A 73 1.70 -9.96 -8.42
N GLY A 74 1.79 -10.99 -9.24
CA GLY A 74 0.99 -11.09 -10.48
C GLY A 74 1.74 -10.69 -11.73
N GLU A 75 2.93 -10.07 -11.59
CA GLU A 75 3.75 -9.76 -12.77
C GLU A 75 4.49 -11.02 -13.25
N THR A 76 4.70 -11.11 -14.56
CA THR A 76 5.32 -12.30 -15.18
C THR A 76 6.74 -12.54 -14.64
N VAL A 77 7.51 -11.48 -14.45
CA VAL A 77 8.89 -11.56 -13.95
C VAL A 77 8.89 -11.37 -12.44
N THR A 78 8.41 -12.38 -11.71
CA THR A 78 8.31 -12.36 -10.25
C THR A 78 8.85 -13.69 -9.70
N PRO A 79 9.87 -13.68 -8.84
CA PRO A 79 10.40 -14.92 -8.27
C PRO A 79 9.46 -15.49 -7.20
N SER A 80 9.73 -16.72 -6.78
CA SER A 80 9.00 -17.33 -5.67
C SER A 80 9.29 -16.61 -4.36
N MET A 81 8.28 -16.51 -3.53
CA MET A 81 8.39 -15.98 -2.17
C MET A 81 8.90 -17.08 -1.23
N ARG A 82 9.68 -16.70 -0.21
CA ARG A 82 10.28 -17.63 0.74
C ARG A 82 10.26 -17.06 2.16
N SER A 83 10.60 -17.89 3.11
CA SER A 83 10.82 -17.43 4.49
C SER A 83 11.87 -16.31 4.51
N GLY A 84 11.63 -15.28 5.30
CA GLY A 84 12.49 -14.09 5.36
C GLY A 84 12.09 -12.97 4.41
N ASP A 85 11.18 -13.25 3.46
CA ASP A 85 10.65 -12.21 2.57
C ASP A 85 9.51 -11.45 3.26
N LEU A 86 9.12 -10.32 2.67
CA LEU A 86 8.05 -9.46 3.19
C LEU A 86 7.03 -9.21 2.08
N LEU A 87 5.76 -9.46 2.37
CA LEU A 87 4.65 -9.04 1.53
C LEU A 87 4.05 -7.76 2.10
N ILE A 88 3.89 -6.75 1.26
CA ILE A 88 3.17 -5.52 1.59
C ILE A 88 1.85 -5.54 0.82
N ALA A 89 0.75 -5.66 1.55
CA ALA A 89 -0.59 -5.78 0.95
C ALA A 89 -1.38 -4.49 1.20
N VAL A 90 -1.83 -3.85 0.12
CA VAL A 90 -2.58 -2.59 0.16
C VAL A 90 -4.03 -2.88 -0.19
N SER A 91 -4.93 -2.75 0.77
CA SER A 91 -6.37 -3.00 0.56
C SER A 91 -7.19 -2.17 1.55
N GLY A 92 -7.92 -1.19 1.04
CA GLY A 92 -8.74 -0.31 1.88
C GLY A 92 -9.75 -1.11 2.73
N SER A 93 -10.47 -2.05 2.13
CA SER A 93 -11.43 -2.89 2.85
C SER A 93 -10.77 -4.01 3.67
N GLY A 94 -9.60 -4.46 3.23
CA GLY A 94 -8.96 -5.63 3.80
C GLY A 94 -9.66 -6.94 3.46
N GLU A 95 -10.63 -6.91 2.53
CA GLU A 95 -11.43 -8.08 2.15
C GLU A 95 -11.25 -8.46 0.67
N THR A 96 -10.47 -7.70 -0.10
CA THR A 96 -10.27 -7.98 -1.52
C THR A 96 -9.53 -9.31 -1.69
N LYS A 97 -10.12 -10.23 -2.45
CA LYS A 97 -9.60 -11.61 -2.58
C LYS A 97 -8.13 -11.67 -2.97
N PHE A 98 -7.71 -10.90 -3.97
CA PHE A 98 -6.35 -11.03 -4.51
C PHE A 98 -5.28 -10.72 -3.45
N PRO A 99 -5.28 -9.56 -2.77
CA PRO A 99 -4.30 -9.34 -1.70
C PRO A 99 -4.49 -10.27 -0.48
N VAL A 100 -5.73 -10.66 -0.16
CA VAL A 100 -5.96 -11.62 0.93
C VAL A 100 -5.32 -12.98 0.59
N THR A 101 -5.54 -13.49 -0.63
CA THR A 101 -4.94 -14.76 -1.05
C THR A 101 -3.40 -14.67 -1.05
N ALA A 102 -2.85 -13.57 -1.55
CA ALA A 102 -1.39 -13.36 -1.52
C ALA A 102 -0.86 -13.39 -0.08
N ALA A 103 -1.58 -12.76 0.86
CA ALA A 103 -1.19 -12.75 2.27
C ALA A 103 -1.23 -14.17 2.89
N GLN A 104 -2.26 -14.95 2.56
CA GLN A 104 -2.37 -16.34 3.01
C GLN A 104 -1.19 -17.18 2.51
N VAL A 105 -0.86 -17.04 1.23
CA VAL A 105 0.29 -17.75 0.64
C VAL A 105 1.60 -17.31 1.30
N ALA A 106 1.78 -16.00 1.50
CA ALA A 106 2.97 -15.46 2.16
C ALA A 106 3.16 -16.10 3.54
N LYS A 107 2.10 -16.17 4.33
CA LYS A 107 2.17 -16.78 5.65
C LYS A 107 2.50 -18.28 5.56
N SER A 108 1.94 -18.97 4.58
CA SER A 108 2.15 -20.43 4.43
C SER A 108 3.60 -20.77 4.11
N VAL A 109 4.36 -19.86 3.47
CA VAL A 109 5.78 -20.08 3.15
C VAL A 109 6.73 -19.46 4.18
N GLY A 110 6.18 -18.87 5.26
CA GLY A 110 6.99 -18.28 6.33
C GLY A 110 7.46 -16.85 6.05
N ALA A 111 6.87 -16.17 5.09
CA ALA A 111 7.14 -14.76 4.85
C ALA A 111 6.32 -13.90 5.83
N HIS A 112 6.77 -12.67 6.05
CA HIS A 112 6.04 -11.70 6.86
C HIS A 112 5.06 -10.91 6.00
N VAL A 113 3.99 -10.43 6.64
CA VAL A 113 2.95 -9.64 5.95
C VAL A 113 2.70 -8.34 6.67
N UNK A 114 2.75 -7.17 5.99
CA UNK A 114 2.38 -5.92 6.36
C UNK A 114 1.16 -5.58 5.64
N ALA A 115 0.22 -5.21 6.31
CA ALA A 115 -1.01 -4.74 5.67
C ALA A 115 -1.18 -3.24 5.83
N ILE A 116 -1.65 -2.58 4.77
CA ILE A 116 -2.10 -1.20 4.80
C ILE A 116 -3.60 -1.24 4.50
N THR A 117 -4.42 -0.91 5.49
CA THR A 117 -5.88 -1.06 5.40
C THR A 117 -6.59 -0.09 6.35
N SER A 118 -7.86 0.21 6.06
CA SER A 118 -8.69 0.97 7.00
C SER A 118 -9.26 0.09 8.12
N TYR A 119 -9.24 -1.25 7.96
CA TYR A 119 -9.90 -2.17 8.87
C TYR A 119 -8.93 -3.23 9.42
N PRO A 120 -8.29 -2.94 10.56
CA PRO A 120 -7.37 -3.92 11.17
C PRO A 120 -8.03 -5.26 11.51
N ASN A 121 -9.34 -5.27 11.73
CA ASN A 121 -10.08 -6.50 12.05
C ASN A 121 -10.59 -7.25 10.80
N SER A 122 -10.26 -6.77 9.59
CA SER A 122 -10.60 -7.44 8.34
C SER A 122 -9.84 -8.76 8.18
N THR A 123 -10.21 -9.53 7.17
CA THR A 123 -9.51 -10.79 6.86
C THR A 123 -8.01 -10.54 6.65
N LEU A 124 -7.65 -9.53 5.86
CA LEU A 124 -6.24 -9.19 5.65
C LEU A 124 -5.57 -8.74 6.95
N GLY A 125 -6.24 -7.89 7.73
CA GLY A 125 -5.68 -7.38 8.98
C GLY A 125 -5.38 -8.49 9.98
N LYS A 126 -6.23 -9.52 10.05
CA LYS A 126 -6.02 -10.66 10.94
C LYS A 126 -4.88 -11.57 10.48
N ILE A 127 -4.64 -11.67 9.17
CA ILE A 127 -3.54 -12.48 8.61
C ILE A 127 -2.19 -11.77 8.81
N ALA A 128 -2.19 -10.45 8.74
CA ALA A 128 -0.97 -9.64 8.75
C ALA A 128 -0.22 -9.75 10.10
N ASP A 129 1.10 -9.74 10.05
CA ASP A 129 1.93 -9.68 11.25
C ASP A 129 1.86 -8.30 11.89
N PHE A 130 1.66 -7.26 11.09
CA PHE A 130 1.38 -5.93 11.59
C PHE A 130 0.59 -5.13 10.54
N VAL A 131 -0.13 -4.13 11.03
CA VAL A 131 -1.04 -3.32 10.23
C VAL A 131 -0.73 -1.85 10.41
N VAL A 132 -0.62 -1.13 9.30
CA VAL A 132 -0.68 0.33 9.32
C VAL A 132 -2.11 0.72 8.95
N ARG A 133 -2.80 1.29 9.92
CA ARG A 133 -4.19 1.69 9.73
C ARG A 133 -4.26 3.07 9.08
N ILE A 134 -5.04 3.18 7.99
CA ILE A 134 -5.38 4.47 7.37
C ILE A 134 -6.89 4.64 7.54
N GLY A 135 -7.31 5.69 8.20
CA GLY A 135 -8.73 5.95 8.48
C GLY A 135 -9.54 6.31 7.24
N GLY A 136 -10.82 6.49 7.44
CA GLY A 136 -11.69 7.20 6.53
C GLY A 136 -12.49 6.41 5.50
N ARG A 137 -12.29 5.11 5.37
CA ARG A 137 -13.16 4.34 4.49
C ARG A 137 -14.39 3.88 5.26
N VAL A 138 -15.56 4.19 4.70
CA VAL A 138 -16.83 3.68 5.22
C VAL A 138 -17.27 2.54 4.29
N LEU A 139 -17.35 1.32 4.80
CA LEU A 139 -17.84 0.20 4.02
C LEU A 139 -19.37 0.26 3.95
N PRO A 140 -19.95 0.14 2.77
CA PRO A 140 -21.40 -0.13 2.68
C PRO A 140 -21.69 -1.46 3.39
N GLU A 141 -22.85 -1.55 4.01
CA GLU A 141 -23.25 -2.75 4.79
C GLU A 141 -23.29 -4.05 3.96
N ASP A 142 -23.33 -3.95 2.62
CA ASP A 142 -23.54 -5.08 1.71
C ASP A 142 -22.26 -5.50 0.94
N GLU A 143 -21.08 -5.19 1.45
CA GLU A 143 -19.85 -5.59 0.73
C GLU A 143 -19.47 -7.06 0.90
N UNK A 144 -20.35 -7.78 0.41
CA UNK A 144 -20.11 -9.15 0.37
C UNK A 144 -19.52 -9.68 -0.87
N UNK A 145 -19.43 -8.85 -1.79
CA UNK A 145 -18.82 -9.21 -3.01
C UNK A 145 -17.39 -8.80 -3.02
N ASP A 146 -16.65 -9.62 -3.56
CA ASP A 146 -15.25 -9.30 -3.76
C ASP A 146 -15.11 -8.24 -4.88
N TYR A 147 -13.90 -7.68 -4.97
CA TYR A 147 -13.59 -6.60 -5.92
C TYR A 147 -13.97 -6.96 -7.36
N PHE A 148 -13.60 -8.15 -7.83
CA PHE A 148 -13.86 -8.57 -9.21
C PHE A 148 -15.36 -8.78 -9.47
N THR A 149 -16.06 -9.38 -8.53
CA THR A 149 -17.51 -9.57 -8.62
C THR A 149 -18.20 -8.22 -8.73
N ARG A 150 -17.83 -7.25 -7.90
CA ARG A 150 -18.42 -5.91 -7.96
C ARG A 150 -18.13 -5.22 -9.29
N GLN A 151 -16.90 -5.36 -9.82
CA GLN A 151 -16.56 -4.80 -11.13
C GLN A 151 -17.43 -5.39 -12.25
N ILE A 152 -17.60 -6.71 -12.25
CA ILE A 152 -18.41 -7.40 -13.28
C ILE A 152 -19.87 -6.97 -13.18
N LEU A 153 -20.38 -6.81 -11.97
CA LEU A 153 -21.77 -6.40 -11.75
C LEU A 153 -22.00 -4.90 -11.95
N GLY A 154 -20.95 -4.13 -12.22
CA GLY A 154 -21.04 -2.68 -12.37
C GLY A 154 -21.30 -1.96 -11.03
N ILE A 155 -21.06 -2.64 -9.92
CA ILE A 155 -21.25 -2.06 -8.59
C ILE A 155 -19.96 -1.31 -8.23
N HIS A 156 -19.97 0.00 -8.40
CA HIS A 156 -18.82 0.84 -8.10
C HIS A 156 -19.08 1.66 -6.84
N GLU A 157 -18.03 1.87 -6.08
CA GLU A 157 -18.10 2.85 -5.00
C GLU A 157 -18.46 4.20 -5.62
N PRO A 158 -19.29 4.99 -4.95
CA PRO A 158 -19.59 6.32 -5.48
C PRO A 158 -18.29 7.07 -5.76
N LEU A 159 -18.23 7.71 -6.92
CA LEU A 159 -17.09 8.57 -7.28
C LEU A 159 -17.11 9.85 -6.45
N THR A 160 -17.43 9.71 -5.19
CA THR A 160 -17.34 10.80 -4.24
C THR A 160 -15.90 10.89 -3.74
N PRO A 161 -15.46 12.06 -3.30
CA PRO A 161 -14.12 12.17 -2.71
C PRO A 161 -13.84 11.13 -1.61
N LEU A 162 -14.87 10.70 -0.90
CA LEU A 162 -14.75 9.73 0.19
C LEU A 162 -14.37 8.32 -0.31
N GLY A 163 -14.84 7.91 -1.51
CA GLY A 163 -14.56 6.58 -2.05
C GLY A 163 -13.11 6.37 -2.49
N THR A 164 -12.40 7.44 -2.87
CA THR A 164 -11.03 7.35 -3.39
C THR A 164 -9.96 7.79 -2.37
N LEU A 165 -10.37 8.23 -1.20
CA LEU A 165 -9.46 8.85 -0.23
C LEU A 165 -8.49 7.86 0.41
N PHE A 166 -8.84 6.58 0.47
CA PHE A 166 -7.92 5.56 0.97
C PHE A 166 -6.65 5.53 0.12
N GLU A 167 -6.80 5.46 -1.21
CA GLU A 167 -5.66 5.32 -2.12
C GLU A 167 -4.76 6.57 -2.08
N LEU A 168 -5.35 7.76 -2.04
CA LEU A 168 -4.58 9.01 -1.91
C LEU A 168 -3.83 9.03 -0.58
N SER A 169 -4.51 8.65 0.50
CA SER A 169 -3.91 8.61 1.83
C SER A 169 -2.78 7.57 1.90
N ALA A 170 -3.00 6.38 1.32
CA ALA A 170 -1.99 5.33 1.27
C ALA A 170 -0.76 5.80 0.47
N MET A 171 -0.97 6.48 -0.66
CA MET A 171 0.12 7.02 -1.48
C MET A 171 0.99 7.98 -0.66
N ILE A 172 0.38 8.89 0.06
CA ILE A 172 1.11 9.82 0.92
C ILE A 172 1.89 9.10 2.02
N UNK A 173 1.27 8.06 2.57
CA UNK A 173 1.86 7.38 3.50
C UNK A 173 2.99 6.80 3.05
N LEU A 174 2.98 6.16 2.09
CA LEU A 174 4.08 5.41 1.54
C LEU A 174 5.23 6.35 1.07
N ASP A 175 4.90 7.46 0.46
CA ASP A 175 5.90 8.45 0.08
C ASP A 175 6.61 9.04 1.30
N ALA A 176 5.89 9.27 2.39
CA ALA A 176 6.51 9.76 3.63
C ALA A 176 7.47 8.70 4.21
N LEU A 177 7.09 7.41 4.15
CA LEU A 177 7.98 6.32 4.57
C LEU A 177 9.27 6.29 3.73
N ILE A 178 9.15 6.46 2.42
CA ILE A 178 10.32 6.52 1.53
C ILE A 178 11.22 7.70 1.93
N SER A 179 10.64 8.87 2.20
CA SER A 179 11.41 10.05 2.62
C SER A 179 12.23 9.75 3.87
N GLU A 180 11.60 9.13 4.87
CA GLU A 180 12.29 8.74 6.12
C GLU A 180 13.39 7.70 5.84
N ILE A 181 13.11 6.69 5.01
CA ILE A 181 14.09 5.65 4.66
C ILE A 181 15.31 6.27 3.99
N VAL A 182 15.09 7.19 3.04
CA VAL A 182 16.19 7.90 2.34
C VAL A 182 17.07 8.63 3.36
N GLU A 183 16.45 9.35 4.29
CA GLU A 183 17.15 10.07 5.35
C GLU A 183 17.93 9.11 6.27
N LEU A 184 17.31 8.03 6.72
CA LEU A 184 17.97 7.02 7.57
C LEU A 184 19.14 6.34 6.88
N MET A 185 19.08 6.17 5.56
CA MET A 185 20.16 5.56 4.78
C MET A 185 21.24 6.55 4.38
N GLY A 186 21.06 7.83 4.63
CA GLY A 186 21.99 8.88 4.23
C GLY A 186 22.14 9.01 2.71
N LYS A 187 21.08 8.68 1.96
CA LYS A 187 21.12 8.75 0.49
C LYS A 187 20.78 10.16 0.00
N SER A 188 21.45 10.55 -1.08
CA SER A 188 21.17 11.81 -1.75
C SER A 188 20.18 11.60 -2.91
N GLU A 189 19.60 12.69 -3.40
CA GLU A 189 18.75 12.63 -4.60
C GLU A 189 19.54 12.11 -5.81
N GLU A 190 20.84 12.40 -5.88
CA GLU A 190 21.72 11.91 -6.95
C GLU A 190 21.86 10.38 -6.90
N ASP A 191 21.96 9.80 -5.70
CA ASP A 191 22.01 8.34 -5.53
C ASP A 191 20.72 7.68 -6.04
N LEU A 192 19.58 8.31 -5.75
CA LEU A 192 18.27 7.81 -6.20
C LEU A 192 18.14 7.93 -7.72
N ALA A 193 18.60 9.05 -8.29
CA ALA A 193 18.53 9.30 -9.73
C ALA A 193 19.29 8.25 -10.53
N ARG A 194 20.41 7.76 -10.00
CA ARG A 194 21.21 6.72 -10.67
C ARG A 194 20.46 5.39 -10.83
N ARG A 195 19.43 5.16 -10.03
CA ARG A 195 18.62 3.92 -10.07
C ARG A 195 17.30 4.12 -10.81
N HIS A 196 17.04 5.34 -11.26
CA HIS A 196 15.85 5.65 -12.04
C HIS A 196 16.01 5.12 -13.47
N ALA A 197 14.92 4.67 -14.06
CA ALA A 197 14.97 4.21 -15.44
C ALA A 197 15.40 5.34 -16.38
N ASN A 198 16.25 5.03 -17.33
CA ASN A 198 16.78 6.02 -18.27
C ASN A 198 16.04 6.02 -19.62
N ILE A 199 14.95 5.28 -19.70
CA ILE A 199 14.14 5.17 -20.92
C ILE A 199 12.66 5.51 -20.66
N GLU A 200 12.39 6.37 -19.69
CA GLU A 200 11.04 6.88 -19.39
C GLU A 200 10.73 8.12 -20.19
#